data_48472edefc999439d0932f218cc19c31
#
_entry.id   48472edefc999439d0932f218cc19c31
#
_cell.length_a   1.000
_cell.length_b   1.000
_cell.length_c   1.000
_cell.angle_alpha   90.00
_cell.angle_beta   90.00
_cell.angle_gamma   90.00
#
_symmetry.space_group_name_H-M   'P 1'
#
loop_
_entity.id
_entity.type
_entity.pdbx_description
1 polymer ?
#
loop_
_entity_poly.entity_id
_entity_poly.type
_entity_poly.pdbx_seq_one_letter_code
_entity_poly.pdbx_strand_id
1 'polypeptide(L)'
;MHWFLGRFRRIYFMALPENEADYEKSRRRYIVGDAAAQTIAQLAGGTFLVSLMLSVGFSDAQAGVLTSVASLAAIFQLFTMRKVSHLHKRKLFVCLMTLQKLYLALIFFIPLLPVSDSTCQLLVITGYFVAQICAQIGTPATQDWIASLVPTRLRGNYFSRKDAVCVFVTVTMMLLSGMIMDATAGERQHAGFMLNGSMILILVILNAWAFSCMKEPRQGRINNEGKEIHGKLKYKYPREEVSHSGNLIAEMIEAFGKADFRMAFTLTLLWQTSFYCASPFNTSYQLVELKMPFTFIMVIGFLGNMLRIAITPLMGKMGDKHGMAFLYKYSLMGIFLYHIFFALATPSNAYPMVILGTVFSALGWSFAGIGLFGVQLELLDEGKRDIQLSVLSALSGVYGFLVSFVSGCLLDFLQQTLAALPGERLYAQQFTNILGAWFLLVTILYLKCRVQKRERLIER
;
A
#
# COMPACT_ATOMS: atom_id res chain seq x y z
N MET A 1 -17.31 -1.21 25.77
CA MET A 1 -17.40 -2.21 24.70
C MET A 1 -18.78 -2.86 24.61
N HIS A 2 -19.41 -3.35 25.68
CA HIS A 2 -20.76 -3.92 25.68
C HIS A 2 -21.89 -2.95 25.27
N TRP A 3 -21.80 -1.69 25.64
CA TRP A 3 -22.79 -0.66 25.28
C TRP A 3 -22.76 -0.29 23.79
N PHE A 4 -21.56 -0.24 23.19
CA PHE A 4 -21.37 -0.02 21.75
C PHE A 4 -21.93 -1.19 20.92
N LEU A 5 -21.70 -2.42 21.35
CA LEU A 5 -22.21 -3.62 20.69
C LEU A 5 -23.74 -3.79 20.81
N GLY A 6 -24.34 -3.33 21.91
CA GLY A 6 -25.78 -3.43 22.15
C GLY A 6 -26.63 -2.49 21.29
N ARG A 7 -26.17 -1.26 21.03
CA ARG A 7 -26.86 -0.30 20.16
C ARG A 7 -26.77 -0.70 18.67
N PHE A 8 -25.69 -1.41 18.32
CA PHE A 8 -25.50 -2.04 17.00
C PHE A 8 -26.49 -3.15 16.68
N ARG A 9 -26.86 -3.93 17.70
CA ARG A 9 -27.81 -5.03 17.56
C ARG A 9 -29.21 -4.54 17.19
N ARG A 10 -29.68 -3.41 17.76
CA ARG A 10 -31.04 -2.87 17.53
C ARG A 10 -31.26 -2.26 16.15
N ILE A 11 -30.28 -1.60 15.56
CA ILE A 11 -30.43 -0.95 14.24
C ILE A 11 -30.38 -1.99 13.09
N TYR A 12 -29.73 -3.12 13.30
CA TYR A 12 -29.57 -4.17 12.28
C TYR A 12 -30.66 -5.27 12.29
N PHE A 13 -31.40 -5.41 13.40
CA PHE A 13 -32.38 -6.49 13.55
C PHE A 13 -33.80 -6.15 13.07
N MET A 14 -34.08 -4.92 12.65
CA MET A 14 -35.41 -4.50 12.23
C MET A 14 -35.75 -4.74 10.77
N ALA A 15 -35.67 -5.89 10.23
CA ALA A 15 -36.19 -6.30 8.91
C ALA A 15 -35.16 -6.93 7.95
N LEU A 16 -34.56 -8.02 8.36
CA LEU A 16 -33.72 -8.78 7.44
C LEU A 16 -34.28 -10.20 7.26
N PRO A 17 -34.36 -10.71 6.01
CA PRO A 17 -34.85 -12.07 5.77
C PRO A 17 -33.88 -13.13 6.33
N GLU A 18 -34.39 -14.33 6.66
CA GLU A 18 -33.68 -15.41 7.38
C GLU A 18 -32.31 -15.80 6.80
N ASN A 19 -32.07 -15.59 5.51
CA ASN A 19 -30.77 -15.89 4.88
C ASN A 19 -29.69 -14.84 5.11
N GLU A 20 -29.96 -13.69 5.68
CA GLU A 20 -28.97 -12.63 5.88
C GLU A 20 -28.12 -12.83 7.13
N ALA A 21 -28.55 -13.64 8.09
CA ALA A 21 -27.77 -13.95 9.29
C ALA A 21 -26.37 -14.55 8.96
N ASP A 22 -26.29 -15.33 7.88
CA ASP A 22 -25.04 -15.95 7.42
C ASP A 22 -24.10 -14.96 6.74
N TYR A 23 -24.65 -13.99 5.99
CA TYR A 23 -23.88 -12.91 5.39
C TYR A 23 -23.41 -11.91 6.45
N GLU A 24 -24.24 -11.63 7.47
CA GLU A 24 -23.82 -10.81 8.61
C GLU A 24 -22.69 -11.48 9.39
N LYS A 25 -22.75 -12.79 9.63
CA LYS A 25 -21.64 -13.55 10.21
C LYS A 25 -20.37 -13.47 9.35
N SER A 26 -20.50 -13.58 8.02
CA SER A 26 -19.37 -13.46 7.10
C SER A 26 -18.77 -12.05 7.13
N ARG A 27 -19.59 -11.00 7.15
CA ARG A 27 -19.15 -9.61 7.30
C ARG A 27 -18.41 -9.35 8.62
N ARG A 28 -18.88 -9.93 9.73
CA ARG A 28 -18.18 -9.82 11.02
C ARG A 28 -16.85 -10.56 11.03
N ARG A 29 -16.79 -11.76 10.43
CA ARG A 29 -15.55 -12.54 10.27
C ARG A 29 -14.55 -11.83 9.38
N TYR A 30 -15.03 -11.15 8.33
CA TYR A 30 -14.18 -10.33 7.49
C TYR A 30 -13.48 -9.22 8.29
N ILE A 31 -14.17 -8.52 9.20
CA ILE A 31 -13.53 -7.49 10.04
C ILE A 31 -12.37 -8.09 10.84
N VAL A 32 -12.56 -9.27 11.44
CA VAL A 32 -11.50 -9.96 12.20
C VAL A 32 -10.34 -10.36 11.28
N GLY A 33 -10.66 -10.96 10.13
CA GLY A 33 -9.66 -11.41 9.17
C GLY A 33 -8.88 -10.24 8.55
N ASP A 34 -9.56 -9.14 8.23
CA ASP A 34 -8.93 -7.96 7.64
C ASP A 34 -8.08 -7.19 8.67
N ALA A 35 -8.52 -7.09 9.92
CA ALA A 35 -7.71 -6.54 11.00
C ALA A 35 -6.39 -7.33 11.18
N ALA A 36 -6.47 -8.65 11.18
CA ALA A 36 -5.28 -9.50 11.19
C ALA A 36 -4.42 -9.28 9.94
N ALA A 37 -5.01 -9.20 8.74
CA ALA A 37 -4.28 -8.98 7.49
C ALA A 37 -3.54 -7.65 7.44
N GLN A 38 -4.20 -6.57 7.85
CA GLN A 38 -3.58 -5.24 7.91
C GLN A 38 -2.46 -5.19 8.95
N THR A 39 -2.67 -5.81 10.10
CA THR A 39 -1.63 -5.91 11.14
C THR A 39 -0.42 -6.70 10.65
N ILE A 40 -0.61 -7.85 10.00
CA ILE A 40 0.47 -8.63 9.39
C ILE A 40 1.25 -7.78 8.39
N ALA A 41 0.57 -7.04 7.51
CA ALA A 41 1.21 -6.20 6.51
C ALA A 41 2.11 -5.13 7.14
N GLN A 42 1.74 -4.59 8.29
CA GLN A 42 2.54 -3.61 9.02
C GLN A 42 3.70 -4.25 9.79
N LEU A 43 3.47 -5.36 10.51
CA LEU A 43 4.49 -6.06 11.29
C LEU A 43 5.52 -6.79 10.41
N ALA A 44 5.12 -7.24 9.23
CA ALA A 44 5.99 -7.91 8.26
C ALA A 44 6.50 -6.97 7.15
N GLY A 45 6.28 -5.67 7.27
CA GLY A 45 6.71 -4.65 6.32
C GLY A 45 7.46 -3.50 6.99
N GLY A 46 7.71 -2.45 6.22
CA GLY A 46 8.27 -1.19 6.72
C GLY A 46 9.49 -1.38 7.62
N THR A 47 9.43 -0.76 8.79
CA THR A 47 10.55 -0.70 9.75
C THR A 47 11.00 -2.08 10.24
N PHE A 48 10.08 -3.00 10.51
CA PHE A 48 10.41 -4.33 11.02
C PHE A 48 11.14 -5.19 9.98
N LEU A 49 10.67 -5.16 8.73
CA LEU A 49 11.29 -5.90 7.63
C LEU A 49 12.69 -5.33 7.30
N VAL A 50 12.82 -4.01 7.24
CA VAL A 50 14.12 -3.35 6.98
C VAL A 50 15.12 -3.70 8.08
N SER A 51 14.72 -3.64 9.35
CA SER A 51 15.59 -4.03 10.46
C SER A 51 16.04 -5.49 10.38
N LEU A 52 15.15 -6.39 10.03
CA LEU A 52 15.48 -7.80 9.82
C LEU A 52 16.48 -7.97 8.66
N MET A 53 16.29 -7.29 7.54
CA MET A 53 17.21 -7.34 6.40
C MET A 53 18.60 -6.88 6.80
N LEU A 54 18.70 -5.75 7.52
CA LEU A 54 19.98 -5.23 8.01
C LEU A 54 20.67 -6.22 8.95
N SER A 55 19.91 -6.93 9.79
CA SER A 55 20.47 -7.92 10.73
C SER A 55 21.04 -9.16 10.06
N VAL A 56 20.60 -9.50 8.85
CA VAL A 56 21.15 -10.60 8.04
C VAL A 56 22.13 -10.12 6.96
N GLY A 57 22.67 -8.90 7.14
CA GLY A 57 23.77 -8.39 6.33
C GLY A 57 23.38 -7.75 5.00
N PHE A 58 22.12 -7.34 4.80
CA PHE A 58 21.78 -6.47 3.67
C PHE A 58 22.35 -5.06 3.87
N SER A 59 22.77 -4.42 2.77
CA SER A 59 23.04 -2.98 2.79
C SER A 59 21.72 -2.18 2.86
N ASP A 60 21.80 -0.90 3.26
CA ASP A 60 20.66 0.03 3.27
C ASP A 60 19.98 0.11 1.89
N ALA A 61 20.80 0.14 0.85
CA ALA A 61 20.34 0.15 -0.53
C ALA A 61 19.60 -1.12 -0.91
N GLN A 62 20.16 -2.28 -0.59
CA GLN A 62 19.54 -3.58 -0.86
C GLN A 62 18.20 -3.73 -0.12
N ALA A 63 18.15 -3.33 1.16
CA ALA A 63 16.92 -3.35 1.94
C ALA A 63 15.84 -2.43 1.33
N GLY A 64 16.20 -1.22 0.92
CA GLY A 64 15.29 -0.29 0.26
C GLY A 64 14.78 -0.82 -1.10
N VAL A 65 15.67 -1.36 -1.93
CA VAL A 65 15.30 -1.96 -3.23
C VAL A 65 14.35 -3.15 -3.02
N LEU A 66 14.62 -4.02 -2.04
CA LEU A 66 13.77 -5.18 -1.79
C LEU A 66 12.34 -4.78 -1.36
N THR A 67 12.17 -3.69 -0.61
CA THR A 67 10.84 -3.18 -0.28
C THR A 67 10.03 -2.75 -1.51
N SER A 68 10.70 -2.33 -2.58
CA SER A 68 10.07 -1.93 -3.84
C SER A 68 9.65 -3.09 -4.75
N VAL A 69 10.02 -4.33 -4.43
CA VAL A 69 9.64 -5.55 -5.18
C VAL A 69 8.12 -5.71 -5.27
N ALA A 70 7.36 -5.18 -4.30
CA ALA A 70 5.90 -5.17 -4.34
C ALA A 70 5.36 -4.46 -5.60
N SER A 71 6.02 -3.40 -6.08
CA SER A 71 5.64 -2.69 -7.31
C SER A 71 5.95 -3.50 -8.56
N LEU A 72 7.09 -4.22 -8.59
CA LEU A 72 7.41 -5.14 -9.67
C LEU A 72 6.40 -6.29 -9.75
N ALA A 73 5.98 -6.83 -8.60
CA ALA A 73 5.02 -7.92 -8.54
C ALA A 73 3.63 -7.55 -9.12
N ALA A 74 3.30 -6.25 -9.22
CA ALA A 74 2.05 -5.80 -9.83
C ALA A 74 1.86 -6.26 -11.30
N ILE A 75 2.93 -6.57 -12.01
CA ILE A 75 2.85 -7.13 -13.37
C ILE A 75 2.10 -8.47 -13.39
N PHE A 76 2.22 -9.28 -12.34
CA PHE A 76 1.55 -10.59 -12.26
C PHE A 76 0.02 -10.45 -12.15
N GLN A 77 -0.47 -9.32 -11.67
CA GLN A 77 -1.90 -9.04 -11.63
C GLN A 77 -2.52 -8.99 -13.04
N LEU A 78 -1.82 -8.42 -14.03
CA LEU A 78 -2.30 -8.36 -15.42
C LEU A 78 -2.56 -9.75 -16.03
N PHE A 79 -1.64 -10.69 -15.79
CA PHE A 79 -1.75 -12.02 -16.36
C PHE A 79 -2.79 -12.90 -15.68
N THR A 80 -3.11 -12.60 -14.43
CA THR A 80 -3.96 -13.45 -13.59
C THR A 80 -5.41 -12.99 -13.52
N MET A 81 -5.71 -11.70 -13.71
CA MET A 81 -7.08 -11.16 -13.60
C MET A 81 -8.10 -11.94 -14.44
N ARG A 82 -7.76 -12.25 -15.68
CA ARG A 82 -8.65 -13.00 -16.60
C ARG A 82 -8.90 -14.45 -16.15
N LYS A 83 -7.88 -15.11 -15.59
CA LYS A 83 -7.97 -16.54 -15.16
C LYS A 83 -8.66 -16.69 -13.81
N VAL A 84 -8.39 -15.76 -12.88
CA VAL A 84 -8.89 -15.82 -11.49
C VAL A 84 -10.39 -15.49 -11.41
N SER A 85 -10.93 -14.70 -12.34
CA SER A 85 -12.37 -14.34 -12.35
C SER A 85 -13.31 -15.53 -12.51
N HIS A 86 -12.83 -16.66 -13.04
CA HIS A 86 -13.62 -17.88 -13.27
C HIS A 86 -13.48 -18.94 -12.16
N LEU A 87 -12.57 -18.75 -11.20
CA LEU A 87 -12.28 -19.72 -10.14
C LEU A 87 -13.14 -19.50 -8.90
N HIS A 88 -13.37 -20.56 -8.13
CA HIS A 88 -13.98 -20.45 -6.79
C HIS A 88 -13.10 -19.58 -5.89
N LYS A 89 -13.54 -18.36 -5.64
CA LYS A 89 -12.79 -17.27 -5.01
C LYS A 89 -12.34 -17.65 -3.60
N ARG A 90 -13.24 -18.26 -2.81
CA ARG A 90 -12.95 -18.64 -1.43
C ARG A 90 -11.76 -19.61 -1.29
N LYS A 91 -11.75 -20.72 -2.03
CA LYS A 91 -10.69 -21.73 -1.92
C LYS A 91 -9.35 -21.20 -2.39
N LEU A 92 -9.33 -20.61 -3.59
CA LEU A 92 -8.13 -20.01 -4.14
C LEU A 92 -7.57 -18.94 -3.21
N PHE A 93 -8.47 -18.10 -2.71
CA PHE A 93 -8.12 -16.97 -1.91
C PHE A 93 -7.56 -17.35 -0.55
N VAL A 94 -8.25 -18.23 0.19
CA VAL A 94 -7.79 -18.71 1.49
C VAL A 94 -6.42 -19.35 1.35
N CYS A 95 -6.21 -20.21 0.34
CA CYS A 95 -4.89 -20.82 0.13
C CYS A 95 -3.82 -19.79 -0.22
N LEU A 96 -4.06 -18.94 -1.21
CA LEU A 96 -3.05 -18.03 -1.74
C LEU A 96 -2.67 -16.91 -0.76
N MET A 97 -3.68 -16.29 -0.12
CA MET A 97 -3.43 -15.21 0.83
C MET A 97 -2.95 -15.71 2.20
N THR A 98 -3.28 -16.94 2.56
CA THR A 98 -2.67 -17.58 3.73
C THR A 98 -1.22 -17.92 3.46
N LEU A 99 -0.90 -18.44 2.27
CA LEU A 99 0.47 -18.73 1.84
C LEU A 99 1.32 -17.47 1.82
N GLN A 100 0.81 -16.38 1.24
CA GLN A 100 1.45 -15.06 1.26
C GLN A 100 1.83 -14.64 2.68
N LYS A 101 0.88 -14.69 3.61
CA LYS A 101 1.11 -14.25 4.99
C LYS A 101 2.02 -15.20 5.76
N LEU A 102 1.96 -16.48 5.44
CA LEU A 102 2.85 -17.50 6.01
C LEU A 102 4.30 -17.24 5.60
N TYR A 103 4.58 -16.94 4.32
CA TYR A 103 5.92 -16.56 3.89
C TYR A 103 6.41 -15.31 4.61
N LEU A 104 5.56 -14.29 4.76
CA LEU A 104 5.91 -13.08 5.50
C LEU A 104 6.25 -13.37 6.99
N ALA A 105 5.54 -14.31 7.62
CA ALA A 105 5.85 -14.73 8.99
C ALA A 105 7.17 -15.50 9.07
N LEU A 106 7.38 -16.45 8.14
CA LEU A 106 8.57 -17.33 8.14
C LEU A 106 9.87 -16.56 7.92
N ILE A 107 9.84 -15.44 7.19
CA ILE A 107 11.01 -14.58 6.99
C ILE A 107 11.62 -14.15 8.35
N PHE A 108 10.80 -13.91 9.38
CA PHE A 108 11.29 -13.47 10.70
C PHE A 108 12.01 -14.57 11.51
N PHE A 109 11.94 -15.82 11.07
CA PHE A 109 12.67 -16.93 11.69
C PHE A 109 13.98 -17.26 10.95
N ILE A 110 14.23 -16.65 9.78
CA ILE A 110 15.45 -16.90 8.98
C ILE A 110 16.72 -16.57 9.78
N PRO A 111 16.82 -15.45 10.54
CA PRO A 111 18.04 -15.15 11.31
C PRO A 111 18.40 -16.17 12.39
N LEU A 112 17.48 -17.10 12.71
CA LEU A 112 17.73 -18.18 13.69
C LEU A 112 18.32 -19.43 13.03
N LEU A 113 18.34 -19.51 11.72
CA LEU A 113 18.84 -20.68 10.99
C LEU A 113 20.39 -20.69 11.03
N PRO A 114 21.01 -21.84 11.33
CA PRO A 114 22.47 -21.98 11.35
C PRO A 114 23.03 -22.11 9.91
N VAL A 115 22.82 -21.10 9.07
CA VAL A 115 23.25 -21.04 7.67
C VAL A 115 24.00 -19.76 7.40
N SER A 116 24.75 -19.70 6.28
CA SER A 116 25.52 -18.51 5.93
C SER A 116 24.62 -17.29 5.65
N ASP A 117 25.15 -16.09 5.88
CA ASP A 117 24.44 -14.83 5.61
C ASP A 117 23.92 -14.74 4.17
N SER A 118 24.71 -15.18 3.20
CA SER A 118 24.26 -15.21 1.79
C SER A 118 23.07 -16.12 1.57
N THR A 119 22.97 -17.25 2.29
CA THR A 119 21.81 -18.14 2.25
C THR A 119 20.60 -17.50 2.94
N CYS A 120 20.80 -16.83 4.07
CA CYS A 120 19.76 -16.06 4.74
C CYS A 120 19.19 -14.99 3.81
N GLN A 121 20.05 -14.21 3.15
CA GLN A 121 19.66 -13.18 2.20
C GLN A 121 18.84 -13.76 1.04
N LEU A 122 19.28 -14.87 0.45
CA LEU A 122 18.55 -15.54 -0.64
C LEU A 122 17.16 -16.00 -0.18
N LEU A 123 17.04 -16.57 1.03
CA LEU A 123 15.77 -17.01 1.60
C LEU A 123 14.83 -15.83 1.87
N VAL A 124 15.34 -14.70 2.35
CA VAL A 124 14.54 -13.47 2.55
C VAL A 124 14.04 -12.94 1.21
N ILE A 125 14.92 -12.81 0.20
CA ILE A 125 14.56 -12.32 -1.13
C ILE A 125 13.49 -13.21 -1.76
N THR A 126 13.72 -14.53 -1.80
CA THR A 126 12.78 -15.46 -2.43
C THR A 126 11.46 -15.53 -1.68
N GLY A 127 11.49 -15.61 -0.34
CA GLY A 127 10.27 -15.64 0.48
C GLY A 127 9.43 -14.37 0.33
N TYR A 128 10.07 -13.20 0.35
CA TYR A 128 9.40 -11.92 0.17
C TYR A 128 8.82 -11.78 -1.26
N PHE A 129 9.60 -12.14 -2.28
CA PHE A 129 9.15 -12.08 -3.68
C PHE A 129 7.93 -12.97 -3.93
N VAL A 130 7.97 -14.22 -3.45
CA VAL A 130 6.82 -15.16 -3.55
C VAL A 130 5.61 -14.60 -2.81
N ALA A 131 5.80 -14.03 -1.62
CA ALA A 131 4.72 -13.40 -0.87
C ALA A 131 4.07 -12.25 -1.65
N GLN A 132 4.88 -11.38 -2.30
CA GLN A 132 4.35 -10.29 -3.10
C GLN A 132 3.59 -10.75 -4.35
N ILE A 133 4.08 -11.78 -5.03
CA ILE A 133 3.35 -12.39 -6.16
C ILE A 133 1.99 -12.92 -5.69
N CYS A 134 1.96 -13.69 -4.61
CA CYS A 134 0.70 -14.21 -4.04
C CYS A 134 -0.28 -13.09 -3.68
N ALA A 135 0.22 -11.98 -3.11
CA ALA A 135 -0.58 -10.80 -2.79
C ALA A 135 -1.23 -10.19 -4.03
N GLN A 136 -0.45 -9.97 -5.09
CA GLN A 136 -0.93 -9.32 -6.31
C GLN A 136 -1.97 -10.18 -7.05
N ILE A 137 -1.79 -11.50 -7.04
CA ILE A 137 -2.77 -12.43 -7.64
C ILE A 137 -4.05 -12.48 -6.80
N GLY A 138 -3.95 -12.46 -5.47
CA GLY A 138 -5.09 -12.63 -4.58
C GLY A 138 -5.94 -11.38 -4.33
N THR A 139 -5.34 -10.19 -4.38
CA THR A 139 -6.00 -8.93 -4.01
C THR A 139 -7.27 -8.64 -4.80
N PRO A 140 -7.32 -8.73 -6.15
CA PRO A 140 -8.55 -8.46 -6.90
C PRO A 140 -9.69 -9.40 -6.56
N ALA A 141 -9.39 -10.68 -6.36
CA ALA A 141 -10.38 -11.69 -5.98
C ALA A 141 -10.99 -11.43 -4.60
N THR A 142 -10.19 -10.91 -3.64
CA THR A 142 -10.70 -10.50 -2.32
C THR A 142 -11.65 -9.32 -2.43
N GLN A 143 -11.23 -8.30 -3.15
CA GLN A 143 -12.01 -7.09 -3.28
C GLN A 143 -13.39 -7.39 -3.89
N ASP A 144 -13.43 -8.22 -4.93
CA ASP A 144 -14.68 -8.65 -5.55
C ASP A 144 -15.54 -9.53 -4.62
N TRP A 145 -14.92 -10.48 -3.89
CA TRP A 145 -15.65 -11.28 -2.90
C TRP A 145 -16.29 -10.41 -1.83
N ILE A 146 -15.54 -9.47 -1.26
CA ILE A 146 -16.06 -8.56 -0.22
C ILE A 146 -17.12 -7.62 -0.78
N ALA A 147 -16.93 -7.09 -1.99
CA ALA A 147 -17.93 -6.28 -2.66
C ALA A 147 -19.25 -7.03 -2.88
N SER A 148 -19.19 -8.37 -3.02
CA SER A 148 -20.37 -9.24 -3.15
C SER A 148 -21.09 -9.51 -1.82
N LEU A 149 -20.39 -9.42 -0.68
CA LEU A 149 -20.95 -9.66 0.65
C LEU A 149 -21.59 -8.41 1.29
N VAL A 150 -21.24 -7.21 0.82
CA VAL A 150 -21.69 -5.96 1.41
C VAL A 150 -22.62 -5.21 0.46
N PRO A 151 -23.93 -5.08 0.81
CA PRO A 151 -24.89 -4.32 0.00
C PRO A 151 -24.42 -2.88 -0.20
N THR A 152 -24.66 -2.31 -1.38
CA THR A 152 -24.20 -0.96 -1.76
C THR A 152 -24.65 0.11 -0.77
N ARG A 153 -25.88 -0.01 -0.26
CA ARG A 153 -26.46 0.92 0.74
C ARG A 153 -25.69 0.95 2.06
N LEU A 154 -25.02 -0.15 2.43
CA LEU A 154 -24.34 -0.31 3.73
C LEU A 154 -22.83 -0.12 3.65
N ARG A 155 -22.26 0.00 2.43
CA ARG A 155 -20.81 0.01 2.21
C ARG A 155 -20.10 1.10 2.99
N GLY A 156 -20.56 2.34 2.93
CA GLY A 156 -19.90 3.45 3.61
C GLY A 156 -19.79 3.23 5.12
N ASN A 157 -20.91 2.92 5.77
CA ASN A 157 -20.95 2.70 7.22
C ASN A 157 -20.18 1.42 7.64
N TYR A 158 -20.27 0.35 6.85
CA TYR A 158 -19.57 -0.89 7.13
C TYR A 158 -18.05 -0.73 7.02
N PHE A 159 -17.56 -0.14 5.91
CA PHE A 159 -16.12 0.02 5.70
C PHE A 159 -15.50 1.00 6.71
N SER A 160 -16.17 2.12 7.03
CA SER A 160 -15.69 3.05 8.04
C SER A 160 -15.50 2.39 9.41
N ARG A 161 -16.46 1.54 9.82
CA ARG A 161 -16.39 0.81 11.09
C ARG A 161 -15.32 -0.28 11.06
N LYS A 162 -15.23 -1.02 9.95
CA LYS A 162 -14.19 -2.00 9.73
C LYS A 162 -12.82 -1.34 9.85
N ASP A 163 -12.60 -0.24 9.15
CA ASP A 163 -11.31 0.47 9.17
C ASP A 163 -10.95 0.99 10.56
N ALA A 164 -11.92 1.50 11.33
CA ALA A 164 -11.67 1.92 12.71
C ALA A 164 -11.17 0.77 13.60
N VAL A 165 -11.79 -0.43 13.48
CA VAL A 165 -11.35 -1.62 14.22
C VAL A 165 -9.97 -2.08 13.74
N CYS A 166 -9.75 -2.12 12.42
CA CYS A 166 -8.47 -2.53 11.85
C CYS A 166 -7.34 -1.60 12.32
N VAL A 167 -7.54 -0.29 12.24
CA VAL A 167 -6.54 0.69 12.69
C VAL A 167 -6.22 0.52 14.18
N PHE A 168 -7.26 0.39 15.03
CA PHE A 168 -7.05 0.19 16.46
C PHE A 168 -6.20 -1.05 16.78
N VAL A 169 -6.56 -2.20 16.19
CA VAL A 169 -5.80 -3.45 16.39
C VAL A 169 -4.38 -3.34 15.85
N THR A 170 -4.24 -2.83 14.64
CA THR A 170 -2.92 -2.68 13.97
C THR A 170 -1.99 -1.82 14.80
N VAL A 171 -2.45 -0.67 15.26
CA VAL A 171 -1.63 0.25 16.07
C VAL A 171 -1.22 -0.37 17.39
N THR A 172 -2.17 -0.98 18.10
CA THR A 172 -1.85 -1.65 19.37
C THR A 172 -0.76 -2.71 19.18
N MET A 173 -0.88 -3.53 18.13
CA MET A 173 0.12 -4.57 17.83
C MET A 173 1.46 -3.99 17.36
N MET A 174 1.45 -2.90 16.57
CA MET A 174 2.68 -2.21 16.15
C MET A 174 3.42 -1.61 17.34
N LEU A 175 2.72 -0.97 18.28
CA LEU A 175 3.33 -0.42 19.50
C LEU A 175 3.93 -1.52 20.37
N LEU A 176 3.18 -2.62 20.58
CA LEU A 176 3.69 -3.78 21.32
C LEU A 176 4.94 -4.36 20.66
N SER A 177 4.92 -4.56 19.35
CA SER A 177 6.08 -5.06 18.60
C SER A 177 7.25 -4.08 18.62
N GLY A 178 7.00 -2.76 18.53
CA GLY A 178 8.03 -1.74 18.66
C GLY A 178 8.72 -1.76 20.03
N MET A 179 7.94 -1.86 21.11
CA MET A 179 8.49 -1.99 22.49
C MET A 179 9.29 -3.30 22.65
N ILE A 180 8.84 -4.41 22.06
CA ILE A 180 9.60 -5.67 22.06
C ILE A 180 10.93 -5.50 21.34
N MET A 181 10.93 -4.87 20.16
CA MET A 181 12.16 -4.63 19.40
C MET A 181 13.14 -3.72 20.13
N ASP A 182 12.66 -2.65 20.77
CA ASP A 182 13.50 -1.77 21.58
C ASP A 182 14.06 -2.48 22.82
N ALA A 183 13.25 -3.30 23.50
CA ALA A 183 13.67 -4.07 24.67
C ALA A 183 14.65 -5.20 24.35
N THR A 184 14.66 -5.67 23.11
CA THR A 184 15.56 -6.75 22.64
C THR A 184 16.69 -6.25 21.76
N ALA A 185 16.89 -4.93 21.66
CA ALA A 185 17.97 -4.35 20.87
C ALA A 185 19.36 -4.84 21.34
N GLY A 186 20.29 -4.96 20.40
CA GLY A 186 21.66 -5.46 20.66
C GLY A 186 21.74 -6.99 20.65
N GLU A 187 22.35 -7.58 21.67
CA GLU A 187 22.64 -9.03 21.73
C GLU A 187 21.40 -9.94 21.64
N ARG A 188 20.22 -9.44 22.02
CA ARG A 188 18.96 -10.19 22.01
C ARG A 188 18.08 -9.92 20.79
N GLN A 189 18.59 -9.25 19.77
CA GLN A 189 17.80 -8.84 18.61
C GLN A 189 17.10 -10.02 17.89
N HIS A 190 17.75 -11.17 17.83
CA HIS A 190 17.15 -12.39 17.28
C HIS A 190 15.89 -12.83 18.04
N ALA A 191 15.84 -12.66 19.36
CA ALA A 191 14.65 -12.93 20.16
C ALA A 191 13.51 -11.96 19.82
N GLY A 192 13.81 -10.69 19.55
CA GLY A 192 12.83 -9.72 19.06
C GLY A 192 12.19 -10.13 17.74
N PHE A 193 12.98 -10.56 16.77
CA PHE A 193 12.48 -11.07 15.51
C PHE A 193 11.62 -12.33 15.67
N MET A 194 12.06 -13.27 16.52
CA MET A 194 11.30 -14.48 16.83
C MET A 194 9.94 -14.15 17.46
N LEU A 195 9.88 -13.22 18.40
CA LEU A 195 8.62 -12.79 19.03
C LEU A 195 7.72 -12.10 18.02
N ASN A 196 8.24 -11.20 17.19
CA ASN A 196 7.47 -10.55 16.14
C ASN A 196 6.94 -11.58 15.11
N GLY A 197 7.79 -12.51 14.66
CA GLY A 197 7.39 -13.61 13.77
C GLY A 197 6.30 -14.50 14.37
N SER A 198 6.38 -14.80 15.67
CA SER A 198 5.36 -15.57 16.40
C SER A 198 4.03 -14.82 16.49
N MET A 199 4.06 -13.50 16.75
CA MET A 199 2.86 -12.66 16.70
C MET A 199 2.22 -12.68 15.32
N ILE A 200 3.03 -12.57 14.25
CA ILE A 200 2.55 -12.65 12.87
C ILE A 200 1.93 -14.04 12.60
N LEU A 201 2.56 -15.14 13.02
CA LEU A 201 2.01 -16.51 12.84
C LEU A 201 0.64 -16.67 13.51
N ILE A 202 0.46 -16.18 14.73
CA ILE A 202 -0.83 -16.18 15.41
C ILE A 202 -1.89 -15.44 14.60
N LEU A 203 -1.53 -14.27 14.07
CA LEU A 203 -2.41 -13.48 13.21
C LEU A 203 -2.71 -14.17 11.87
N VAL A 204 -1.75 -14.91 11.30
CA VAL A 204 -1.96 -15.74 10.09
C VAL A 204 -3.01 -16.82 10.35
N ILE A 205 -2.91 -17.53 11.47
CA ILE A 205 -3.90 -18.55 11.86
C ILE A 205 -5.29 -17.92 12.04
N LEU A 206 -5.36 -16.78 12.73
CA LEU A 206 -6.61 -16.05 12.93
C LEU A 206 -7.20 -15.57 11.60
N ASN A 207 -6.38 -15.05 10.69
CA ASN A 207 -6.80 -14.63 9.36
C ASN A 207 -7.31 -15.79 8.52
N ALA A 208 -6.56 -16.90 8.47
CA ALA A 208 -6.96 -18.11 7.74
C ALA A 208 -8.29 -18.70 8.28
N TRP A 209 -8.43 -18.76 9.60
CA TRP A 209 -9.68 -19.19 10.24
C TRP A 209 -10.85 -18.28 9.87
N ALA A 210 -10.69 -16.96 10.00
CA ALA A 210 -11.74 -16.00 9.74
C ALA A 210 -12.24 -16.09 8.29
N PHE A 211 -11.33 -16.14 7.31
CA PHE A 211 -11.68 -16.23 5.90
C PHE A 211 -12.24 -17.62 5.51
N SER A 212 -11.72 -18.71 6.07
CA SER A 212 -12.25 -20.05 5.80
C SER A 212 -13.68 -20.25 6.29
N CYS A 213 -14.06 -19.51 7.32
CA CYS A 213 -15.42 -19.53 7.88
C CYS A 213 -16.40 -18.60 7.17
N MET A 214 -15.95 -17.78 6.19
CA MET A 214 -16.84 -16.90 5.43
C MET A 214 -17.56 -17.67 4.32
N LYS A 215 -18.79 -17.27 4.00
CA LYS A 215 -19.53 -17.80 2.86
C LYS A 215 -19.15 -17.06 1.57
N GLU A 216 -19.14 -17.80 0.47
CA GLU A 216 -19.05 -17.24 -0.87
C GLU A 216 -20.43 -17.33 -1.53
N PRO A 217 -21.02 -16.21 -1.98
CA PRO A 217 -22.27 -16.24 -2.75
C PRO A 217 -22.07 -17.07 -4.03
N ARG A 218 -22.96 -18.05 -4.26
CA ARG A 218 -22.77 -19.05 -5.33
C ARG A 218 -22.76 -18.45 -6.74
N GLN A 219 -23.50 -17.40 -6.98
CA GLN A 219 -23.51 -16.70 -8.28
C GLN A 219 -24.10 -15.30 -8.10
N GLY A 220 -23.40 -14.35 -7.62
CA GLY A 220 -23.98 -13.05 -7.66
C GLY A 220 -23.64 -12.14 -6.50
N ARG A 221 -24.15 -10.98 -6.64
CA ARG A 221 -24.03 -9.88 -5.71
C ARG A 221 -25.28 -9.82 -4.85
N ILE A 222 -25.16 -9.36 -3.64
CA ILE A 222 -26.30 -9.04 -2.79
C ILE A 222 -26.95 -7.76 -3.32
N ASN A 223 -28.29 -7.76 -3.50
CA ASN A 223 -29.03 -6.56 -3.90
C ASN A 223 -29.13 -5.55 -2.72
N ASN A 224 -29.73 -4.39 -2.96
CA ASN A 224 -29.93 -3.36 -1.94
C ASN A 224 -30.82 -3.82 -0.78
N GLU A 225 -31.58 -4.90 -0.95
CA GLU A 225 -32.45 -5.52 0.06
C GLU A 225 -31.77 -6.63 0.84
N GLY A 226 -30.50 -6.95 0.53
CA GLY A 226 -29.74 -8.01 1.21
C GLY A 226 -29.98 -9.42 0.66
N LYS A 227 -30.74 -9.58 -0.43
CA LYS A 227 -31.00 -10.87 -1.06
C LYS A 227 -29.91 -11.22 -2.09
N GLU A 228 -29.53 -12.48 -2.15
CA GLU A 228 -28.63 -13.00 -3.17
C GLU A 228 -29.28 -12.95 -4.54
N ILE A 229 -28.63 -12.27 -5.50
CA ILE A 229 -29.10 -12.16 -6.87
C ILE A 229 -28.56 -13.37 -7.63
N HIS A 230 -29.45 -14.30 -7.98
CA HIS A 230 -29.14 -15.45 -8.82
C HIS A 230 -29.28 -15.06 -10.30
N GLY A 231 -28.23 -15.27 -11.07
CA GLY A 231 -28.22 -15.07 -12.50
C GLY A 231 -27.25 -14.01 -13.01
N LYS A 232 -27.01 -13.99 -14.33
CA LYS A 232 -26.24 -12.93 -14.98
C LYS A 232 -26.96 -11.61 -14.76
N LEU A 233 -26.36 -10.70 -14.00
CA LEU A 233 -26.83 -9.32 -13.90
C LEU A 233 -26.89 -8.76 -15.33
N LYS A 234 -28.09 -8.60 -15.89
CA LYS A 234 -28.29 -7.73 -17.02
C LYS A 234 -28.05 -6.30 -16.50
N TYR A 235 -26.84 -5.79 -16.70
CA TYR A 235 -26.62 -4.36 -16.51
C TYR A 235 -27.59 -3.60 -17.40
N LYS A 236 -28.26 -2.61 -16.84
CA LYS A 236 -29.21 -1.74 -17.54
C LYS A 236 -28.57 -0.90 -18.64
N TYR A 237 -27.25 -0.83 -18.59
CA TYR A 237 -26.41 -0.36 -19.68
C TYR A 237 -25.81 -1.60 -20.34
N PRO A 238 -26.06 -1.81 -21.63
CA PRO A 238 -25.28 -2.80 -22.35
C PRO A 238 -23.82 -2.41 -22.13
N ARG A 239 -23.12 -3.15 -21.27
CA ARG A 239 -21.69 -3.25 -21.50
C ARG A 239 -21.68 -3.80 -22.91
N GLU A 240 -21.32 -2.98 -23.89
CA GLU A 240 -20.81 -3.52 -25.12
C GLU A 240 -19.91 -4.64 -24.65
N GLU A 241 -20.22 -5.87 -25.07
CA GLU A 241 -19.26 -6.95 -24.97
C GLU A 241 -18.10 -6.45 -25.81
N VAL A 242 -17.24 -5.63 -25.20
CA VAL A 242 -15.93 -5.33 -25.74
C VAL A 242 -15.30 -6.71 -25.74
N SER A 243 -15.47 -7.34 -26.90
CA SER A 243 -14.82 -8.58 -27.25
C SER A 243 -13.34 -8.31 -27.01
N HIS A 244 -12.85 -8.64 -25.79
CA HIS A 244 -11.46 -8.57 -25.45
C HIS A 244 -10.71 -9.75 -26.12
N SER A 245 -11.01 -9.98 -27.41
CA SER A 245 -10.22 -10.85 -28.26
C SER A 245 -8.97 -10.12 -28.80
N GLY A 246 -8.79 -8.86 -28.43
CA GLY A 246 -7.66 -8.05 -28.82
C GLY A 246 -6.34 -8.55 -28.20
N ASN A 247 -5.29 -8.54 -28.98
CA ASN A 247 -3.94 -8.73 -28.54
C ASN A 247 -3.61 -7.59 -27.54
N LEU A 248 -3.25 -7.93 -26.28
CA LEU A 248 -2.92 -6.95 -25.23
C LEU A 248 -1.89 -5.90 -25.73
N ILE A 249 -0.94 -6.35 -26.58
CA ILE A 249 0.09 -5.48 -27.16
C ILE A 249 -0.55 -4.45 -28.10
N ALA A 250 -1.55 -4.84 -28.91
CA ALA A 250 -2.23 -3.92 -29.82
C ALA A 250 -3.02 -2.85 -29.01
N GLU A 251 -3.70 -3.26 -27.94
CA GLU A 251 -4.41 -2.34 -27.03
C GLU A 251 -3.44 -1.36 -26.34
N MET A 252 -2.25 -1.84 -25.95
CA MET A 252 -1.19 -0.98 -25.41
C MET A 252 -0.73 0.04 -26.46
N ILE A 253 -0.42 -0.40 -27.69
CA ILE A 253 0.05 0.49 -28.77
C ILE A 253 -1.01 1.56 -29.06
N GLU A 254 -2.28 1.17 -29.12
CA GLU A 254 -3.40 2.10 -29.30
C GLU A 254 -3.49 3.12 -28.18
N ALA A 255 -3.35 2.68 -26.91
CA ALA A 255 -3.37 3.58 -25.77
C ALA A 255 -2.23 4.63 -25.85
N PHE A 256 -1.01 4.22 -26.19
CA PHE A 256 0.12 5.13 -26.37
C PHE A 256 -0.02 6.06 -27.58
N GLY A 257 -0.86 5.73 -28.56
CA GLY A 257 -1.23 6.64 -29.66
C GLY A 257 -1.94 7.90 -29.18
N LYS A 258 -2.66 7.85 -28.03
CA LYS A 258 -3.46 8.96 -27.49
C LYS A 258 -2.62 9.91 -26.65
N ALA A 259 -2.76 11.22 -26.93
CA ALA A 259 -2.02 12.25 -26.21
C ALA A 259 -2.34 12.29 -24.72
N ASP A 260 -3.59 12.08 -24.35
CA ASP A 260 -4.08 12.10 -22.97
C ASP A 260 -3.54 10.92 -22.15
N PHE A 261 -3.50 9.73 -22.76
CA PHE A 261 -2.86 8.58 -22.12
C PHE A 261 -1.36 8.82 -21.87
N ARG A 262 -0.65 9.37 -22.86
CA ARG A 262 0.78 9.73 -22.66
C ARG A 262 0.97 10.75 -21.57
N MET A 263 0.03 11.70 -21.42
CA MET A 263 0.07 12.71 -20.36
C MET A 263 -0.13 12.07 -18.97
N ALA A 264 -1.11 11.18 -18.84
CA ALA A 264 -1.36 10.41 -17.61
C ALA A 264 -0.17 9.50 -17.26
N PHE A 265 0.39 8.83 -18.26
CA PHE A 265 1.57 7.97 -18.12
C PHE A 265 2.80 8.75 -17.64
N THR A 266 3.12 9.87 -18.31
CA THR A 266 4.26 10.73 -17.91
C THR A 266 4.09 11.26 -16.49
N LEU A 267 2.89 11.73 -16.12
CA LEU A 267 2.61 12.18 -14.75
C LEU A 267 2.85 11.06 -13.73
N THR A 268 2.40 9.84 -14.05
CA THR A 268 2.60 8.68 -13.19
C THR A 268 4.07 8.31 -13.06
N LEU A 269 4.84 8.33 -14.16
CA LEU A 269 6.28 8.05 -14.11
C LEU A 269 7.04 9.09 -13.29
N LEU A 270 6.74 10.38 -13.44
CA LEU A 270 7.34 11.45 -12.64
C LEU A 270 7.05 11.28 -11.14
N TRP A 271 5.82 10.91 -10.80
CA TRP A 271 5.43 10.56 -9.44
C TRP A 271 6.21 9.35 -8.92
N GLN A 272 6.29 8.27 -9.69
CA GLN A 272 7.05 7.07 -9.31
C GLN A 272 8.54 7.37 -9.10
N THR A 273 9.12 8.22 -9.96
CA THR A 273 10.51 8.65 -9.81
C THR A 273 10.72 9.37 -8.49
N SER A 274 9.90 10.36 -8.19
CA SER A 274 10.02 11.13 -6.94
C SER A 274 9.86 10.27 -5.70
N PHE A 275 8.94 9.30 -5.73
CA PHE A 275 8.67 8.42 -4.61
C PHE A 275 9.78 7.38 -4.42
N TYR A 276 10.11 6.62 -5.48
CA TYR A 276 11.01 5.47 -5.36
C TYR A 276 12.49 5.83 -5.29
N CYS A 277 12.88 7.07 -5.59
CA CYS A 277 14.27 7.49 -5.41
C CYS A 277 14.65 7.76 -3.94
N ALA A 278 13.70 8.00 -3.04
CA ALA A 278 13.99 8.36 -1.65
C ALA A 278 13.23 7.51 -0.63
N SER A 279 11.90 7.35 -0.78
CA SER A 279 11.05 6.74 0.25
C SER A 279 11.46 5.34 0.70
N PRO A 280 11.92 4.42 -0.17
CA PRO A 280 12.37 3.09 0.24
C PRO A 280 13.55 3.10 1.23
N PHE A 281 14.38 4.14 1.20
CA PHE A 281 15.61 4.25 2.00
C PHE A 281 15.41 5.04 3.30
N ASN A 282 14.28 5.73 3.47
CA ASN A 282 14.03 6.56 4.65
C ASN A 282 13.88 5.75 5.93
N THR A 283 13.46 4.49 5.85
CA THR A 283 13.35 3.62 7.03
C THR A 283 14.72 3.22 7.56
N SER A 284 15.65 2.82 6.69
CA SER A 284 17.03 2.53 7.10
C SER A 284 17.71 3.79 7.64
N TYR A 285 17.46 4.95 7.04
CA TYR A 285 17.95 6.23 7.53
C TYR A 285 17.53 6.50 8.98
N GLN A 286 16.25 6.31 9.30
CA GLN A 286 15.75 6.49 10.67
C GLN A 286 16.37 5.52 11.67
N LEU A 287 16.54 4.25 11.27
CA LEU A 287 17.05 3.21 12.17
C LEU A 287 18.58 3.28 12.37
N VAL A 288 19.33 3.40 11.26
CA VAL A 288 20.79 3.25 11.25
C VAL A 288 21.48 4.57 11.56
N GLU A 289 21.18 5.60 10.77
CA GLU A 289 21.89 6.88 10.84
C GLU A 289 21.33 7.79 11.93
N LEU A 290 20.00 7.94 11.98
CA LEU A 290 19.35 8.77 13.00
C LEU A 290 19.17 8.04 14.35
N LYS A 291 19.40 6.72 14.40
CA LYS A 291 19.34 5.87 15.62
C LYS A 291 18.05 6.04 16.41
N MET A 292 16.93 6.16 15.72
CA MET A 292 15.63 6.37 16.35
C MET A 292 15.07 5.06 16.92
N PRO A 293 14.48 5.06 18.13
CA PRO A 293 13.81 3.89 18.68
C PRO A 293 12.63 3.44 17.81
N PHE A 294 12.41 2.12 17.71
CA PHE A 294 11.25 1.55 17.01
C PHE A 294 9.93 2.10 17.53
N THR A 295 9.79 2.17 18.86
CA THR A 295 8.58 2.70 19.50
C THR A 295 8.28 4.13 19.03
N PHE A 296 9.31 5.00 18.94
CA PHE A 296 9.12 6.37 18.44
C PHE A 296 8.64 6.39 16.99
N ILE A 297 9.27 5.61 16.10
CA ILE A 297 8.90 5.52 14.69
C ILE A 297 7.44 5.04 14.56
N MET A 298 7.03 4.06 15.38
CA MET A 298 5.65 3.55 15.36
C MET A 298 4.64 4.59 15.87
N VAL A 299 4.96 5.29 16.95
CA VAL A 299 4.07 6.35 17.51
C VAL A 299 3.89 7.48 16.51
N ILE A 300 4.98 7.99 15.95
CA ILE A 300 4.90 9.11 15.02
C ILE A 300 4.20 8.73 13.70
N GLY A 301 4.44 7.52 13.20
CA GLY A 301 3.75 6.96 12.04
C GLY A 301 2.24 6.81 12.29
N PHE A 302 1.85 6.38 13.50
CA PHE A 302 0.44 6.33 13.91
C PHE A 302 -0.20 7.71 13.96
N LEU A 303 0.43 8.67 14.62
CA LEU A 303 -0.08 10.04 14.72
C LEU A 303 -0.20 10.68 13.32
N GLY A 304 0.76 10.43 12.43
CA GLY A 304 0.69 10.83 11.03
C GLY A 304 -0.51 10.22 10.29
N ASN A 305 -0.79 8.93 10.47
CA ASN A 305 -1.96 8.29 9.87
C ASN A 305 -3.29 8.82 10.45
N MET A 306 -3.36 9.09 11.75
CA MET A 306 -4.53 9.73 12.37
C MET A 306 -4.79 11.13 11.79
N LEU A 307 -3.73 11.93 11.66
CA LEU A 307 -3.79 13.25 11.06
C LEU A 307 -4.26 13.17 9.59
N ARG A 308 -3.71 12.23 8.82
CA ARG A 308 -4.13 11.96 7.45
C ARG A 308 -5.62 11.63 7.36
N ILE A 309 -6.13 10.73 8.20
CA ILE A 309 -7.55 10.35 8.23
C ILE A 309 -8.43 11.54 8.57
N ALA A 310 -8.04 12.36 9.54
CA ALA A 310 -8.78 13.55 9.94
C ALA A 310 -8.88 14.61 8.83
N ILE A 311 -7.82 14.75 8.03
CA ILE A 311 -7.73 15.76 6.97
C ILE A 311 -8.37 15.30 5.65
N THR A 312 -8.36 14.00 5.35
CA THR A 312 -8.87 13.46 4.08
C THR A 312 -10.29 13.94 3.70
N PRO A 313 -11.30 14.00 4.62
CA PRO A 313 -12.64 14.51 4.26
C PRO A 313 -12.66 15.99 3.89
N LEU A 314 -11.79 16.79 4.51
CA LEU A 314 -11.66 18.22 4.21
C LEU A 314 -11.07 18.41 2.81
N MET A 315 -10.03 17.65 2.51
CA MET A 315 -9.38 17.65 1.20
C MET A 315 -10.33 17.18 0.10
N GLY A 316 -11.14 16.13 0.36
CA GLY A 316 -12.16 15.66 -0.58
C GLY A 316 -13.13 16.76 -1.00
N LYS A 317 -13.72 17.49 -0.02
CA LYS A 317 -14.62 18.63 -0.29
C LYS A 317 -13.93 19.75 -1.08
N MET A 318 -12.67 19.99 -0.84
CA MET A 318 -11.90 20.98 -1.62
C MET A 318 -11.65 20.50 -3.05
N GLY A 319 -11.43 19.19 -3.26
CA GLY A 319 -11.28 18.59 -4.57
C GLY A 319 -12.52 18.71 -5.43
N ASP A 320 -13.70 18.43 -4.84
CA ASP A 320 -15.00 18.59 -5.50
C ASP A 320 -15.25 20.04 -5.97
N LYS A 321 -14.70 21.03 -5.23
CA LYS A 321 -14.90 22.45 -5.53
C LYS A 321 -13.91 23.01 -6.54
N HIS A 322 -12.64 22.57 -6.53
CA HIS A 322 -11.55 23.19 -7.29
C HIS A 322 -10.91 22.26 -8.34
N GLY A 323 -11.41 21.02 -8.48
CA GLY A 323 -10.88 20.01 -9.38
C GLY A 323 -9.76 19.15 -8.78
N MET A 324 -9.61 17.94 -9.32
CA MET A 324 -8.66 16.94 -8.81
C MET A 324 -7.21 17.34 -9.02
N ALA A 325 -6.86 17.89 -10.19
CA ALA A 325 -5.50 18.32 -10.48
C ALA A 325 -5.04 19.49 -9.60
N PHE A 326 -5.95 20.40 -9.24
CA PHE A 326 -5.65 21.50 -8.32
C PHE A 326 -5.24 20.97 -6.94
N LEU A 327 -6.03 20.07 -6.39
CA LEU A 327 -5.78 19.53 -5.06
C LEU A 327 -4.59 18.59 -5.03
N TYR A 328 -4.41 17.79 -6.08
CA TYR A 328 -3.23 16.92 -6.22
C TYR A 328 -1.92 17.70 -6.17
N LYS A 329 -1.89 18.89 -6.78
CA LYS A 329 -0.72 19.80 -6.70
C LYS A 329 -0.36 20.15 -5.24
N TYR A 330 -1.33 20.48 -4.39
CA TYR A 330 -1.07 20.79 -2.99
C TYR A 330 -0.66 19.57 -2.18
N SER A 331 -1.19 18.40 -2.51
CA SER A 331 -0.72 17.12 -1.94
C SER A 331 0.75 16.86 -2.25
N LEU A 332 1.15 17.06 -3.51
CA LEU A 332 2.57 16.93 -3.89
C LEU A 332 3.46 17.95 -3.16
N MET A 333 2.96 19.15 -2.87
CA MET A 333 3.68 20.13 -2.07
C MET A 333 3.92 19.65 -0.63
N GLY A 334 2.93 18.99 -0.02
CA GLY A 334 3.10 18.37 1.30
C GLY A 334 4.20 17.30 1.29
N ILE A 335 4.20 16.42 0.28
CA ILE A 335 5.24 15.39 0.15
C ILE A 335 6.61 16.00 -0.21
N PHE A 336 6.64 17.10 -0.96
CA PHE A 336 7.87 17.86 -1.20
C PHE A 336 8.50 18.35 0.11
N LEU A 337 7.72 18.95 0.99
CA LEU A 337 8.18 19.40 2.30
C LEU A 337 8.65 18.22 3.18
N TYR A 338 7.95 17.08 3.13
CA TYR A 338 8.43 15.85 3.78
C TYR A 338 9.86 15.50 3.37
N HIS A 339 10.16 15.46 2.07
CA HIS A 339 11.52 15.17 1.59
C HIS A 339 12.53 16.24 2.01
N ILE A 340 12.15 17.52 2.05
CA ILE A 340 13.03 18.59 2.54
C ILE A 340 13.38 18.37 4.01
N PHE A 341 12.41 18.07 4.88
CA PHE A 341 12.69 17.82 6.29
C PHE A 341 13.56 16.59 6.50
N PHE A 342 13.35 15.53 5.72
CA PHE A 342 14.23 14.36 5.77
C PHE A 342 15.64 14.64 5.22
N ALA A 343 15.78 15.49 4.23
CA ALA A 343 17.08 15.94 3.72
C ALA A 343 17.86 16.79 4.74
N LEU A 344 17.15 17.52 5.61
CA LEU A 344 17.76 18.34 6.67
C LEU A 344 17.96 17.59 7.99
N ALA A 345 17.45 16.34 8.10
CA ALA A 345 17.57 15.56 9.30
C ALA A 345 19.01 15.11 9.52
N THR A 346 19.47 15.23 10.76
CA THR A 346 20.77 14.77 11.28
C THR A 346 20.55 14.16 12.65
N PRO A 347 21.46 13.38 13.21
CA PRO A 347 21.29 12.82 14.56
C PRO A 347 21.03 13.87 15.65
N SER A 348 21.54 15.09 15.48
CA SER A 348 21.33 16.17 16.45
C SER A 348 19.94 16.79 16.41
N ASN A 349 19.25 16.77 15.26
CA ASN A 349 17.94 17.35 15.06
C ASN A 349 16.88 16.32 14.59
N ALA A 350 17.17 15.01 14.69
CA ALA A 350 16.35 13.94 14.14
C ALA A 350 14.87 14.04 14.55
N TYR A 351 14.60 14.19 15.85
CA TYR A 351 13.24 14.21 16.37
C TYR A 351 12.36 15.32 15.76
N PRO A 352 12.75 16.60 15.82
CA PRO A 352 11.93 17.66 15.24
C PRO A 352 11.79 17.54 13.72
N MET A 353 12.84 17.16 13.00
CA MET A 353 12.78 17.02 11.54
C MET A 353 11.86 15.87 11.10
N VAL A 354 11.94 14.72 11.76
CA VAL A 354 11.06 13.57 11.43
C VAL A 354 9.61 13.86 11.83
N ILE A 355 9.36 14.55 12.96
CA ILE A 355 8.00 14.97 13.34
C ILE A 355 7.41 15.90 12.27
N LEU A 356 8.13 16.97 11.91
CA LEU A 356 7.67 17.90 10.88
C LEU A 356 7.48 17.20 9.53
N GLY A 357 8.44 16.38 9.11
CA GLY A 357 8.33 15.57 7.91
C GLY A 357 7.07 14.72 7.91
N THR A 358 6.78 14.03 9.02
CA THR A 358 5.58 13.17 9.13
C THR A 358 4.29 13.98 9.06
N VAL A 359 4.24 15.17 9.66
CA VAL A 359 3.07 16.07 9.56
C VAL A 359 2.82 16.46 8.11
N PHE A 360 3.84 16.91 7.39
CA PHE A 360 3.70 17.27 5.97
C PHE A 360 3.45 16.07 5.06
N SER A 361 4.02 14.90 5.38
CA SER A 361 3.69 13.64 4.74
C SER A 361 2.20 13.31 4.90
N ALA A 362 1.66 13.41 6.11
CA ALA A 362 0.24 13.16 6.38
C ALA A 362 -0.67 14.09 5.57
N LEU A 363 -0.33 15.39 5.49
CA LEU A 363 -1.03 16.36 4.65
C LEU A 363 -0.97 15.95 3.16
N GLY A 364 0.20 15.59 2.67
CA GLY A 364 0.39 15.17 1.29
C GLY A 364 -0.37 13.88 0.96
N TRP A 365 -0.18 12.84 1.73
CA TRP A 365 -0.83 11.55 1.51
C TRP A 365 -2.34 11.54 1.76
N SER A 366 -2.90 12.56 2.43
CA SER A 366 -4.34 12.67 2.62
C SER A 366 -5.12 12.72 1.31
N PHE A 367 -4.49 13.15 0.22
CA PHE A 367 -5.12 13.24 -1.09
C PHE A 367 -4.27 12.72 -2.26
N ALA A 368 -2.97 12.50 -2.10
CA ALA A 368 -2.08 12.15 -3.22
C ALA A 368 -2.56 10.93 -4.03
N GLY A 369 -2.98 9.85 -3.36
CA GLY A 369 -3.50 8.66 -4.04
C GLY A 369 -4.82 8.91 -4.78
N ILE A 370 -5.76 9.59 -4.12
CA ILE A 370 -7.07 9.93 -4.70
C ILE A 370 -6.89 10.94 -5.84
N GLY A 371 -6.03 11.95 -5.65
CA GLY A 371 -5.77 12.99 -6.62
C GLY A 371 -5.11 12.47 -7.90
N LEU A 372 -4.08 11.61 -7.77
CA LEU A 372 -3.46 10.96 -8.92
C LEU A 372 -4.48 10.12 -9.70
N PHE A 373 -5.23 9.27 -8.99
CA PHE A 373 -6.23 8.42 -9.61
C PHE A 373 -7.36 9.24 -10.27
N GLY A 374 -7.81 10.34 -9.63
CA GLY A 374 -8.81 11.24 -10.20
C GLY A 374 -8.32 11.88 -11.51
N VAL A 375 -7.11 12.42 -11.52
CA VAL A 375 -6.49 12.99 -12.73
C VAL A 375 -6.32 11.93 -13.83
N GLN A 376 -5.93 10.70 -13.46
CA GLN A 376 -5.87 9.59 -14.43
C GLN A 376 -7.24 9.30 -15.04
N LEU A 377 -8.32 9.25 -14.22
CA LEU A 377 -9.66 9.01 -14.70
C LEU A 377 -10.18 10.09 -15.66
N GLU A 378 -9.77 11.33 -15.49
CA GLU A 378 -10.11 12.47 -16.37
C GLU A 378 -9.37 12.44 -17.71
N LEU A 379 -8.17 11.84 -17.73
CA LEU A 379 -7.33 11.74 -18.92
C LEU A 379 -7.56 10.45 -19.74
N LEU A 380 -8.19 9.43 -19.16
CA LEU A 380 -8.38 8.13 -19.79
C LEU A 380 -9.77 8.00 -20.45
N ASP A 381 -9.83 7.25 -21.55
CA ASP A 381 -11.07 7.03 -22.31
C ASP A 381 -12.10 6.22 -21.51
N GLU A 382 -13.32 6.69 -21.44
CA GLU A 382 -14.40 6.01 -20.70
C GLU A 382 -14.64 4.57 -21.14
N GLY A 383 -14.58 4.28 -22.44
CA GLY A 383 -14.82 2.95 -22.98
C GLY A 383 -13.69 1.93 -22.77
N LYS A 384 -12.44 2.40 -22.57
CA LYS A 384 -11.24 1.55 -22.44
C LYS A 384 -10.47 1.80 -21.14
N ARG A 385 -11.09 2.48 -20.18
CA ARG A 385 -10.48 2.94 -18.93
C ARG A 385 -9.85 1.82 -18.12
N ASP A 386 -10.52 0.68 -17.99
CA ASP A 386 -10.04 -0.47 -17.21
C ASP A 386 -8.72 -1.03 -17.78
N ILE A 387 -8.60 -1.12 -19.11
CA ILE A 387 -7.39 -1.60 -19.77
C ILE A 387 -6.28 -0.58 -19.64
N GLN A 388 -6.58 0.69 -19.91
CA GLN A 388 -5.61 1.77 -19.81
C GLN A 388 -5.06 1.92 -18.39
N LEU A 389 -5.89 1.84 -17.35
CA LEU A 389 -5.46 1.84 -15.95
C LEU A 389 -4.58 0.63 -15.63
N SER A 390 -4.93 -0.56 -16.13
CA SER A 390 -4.15 -1.77 -15.91
C SER A 390 -2.76 -1.69 -16.54
N VAL A 391 -2.68 -1.19 -17.78
CA VAL A 391 -1.41 -0.96 -18.49
C VAL A 391 -0.57 0.07 -17.76
N LEU A 392 -1.18 1.19 -17.37
CA LEU A 392 -0.53 2.27 -16.64
C LEU A 392 0.03 1.78 -15.30
N SER A 393 -0.76 1.04 -14.53
CA SER A 393 -0.35 0.48 -13.23
C SER A 393 0.82 -0.50 -13.36
N ALA A 394 0.75 -1.43 -14.33
CA ALA A 394 1.80 -2.43 -14.52
C ALA A 394 3.12 -1.82 -14.99
N LEU A 395 3.09 -0.96 -16.00
CA LEU A 395 4.30 -0.33 -16.53
C LEU A 395 4.93 0.62 -15.51
N SER A 396 4.10 1.39 -14.78
CA SER A 396 4.60 2.27 -13.73
C SER A 396 5.16 1.50 -12.53
N GLY A 397 4.61 0.32 -12.22
CA GLY A 397 5.14 -0.56 -11.18
C GLY A 397 6.54 -1.08 -11.51
N VAL A 398 6.74 -1.59 -12.73
CA VAL A 398 8.07 -2.01 -13.21
C VAL A 398 9.04 -0.83 -13.20
N TYR A 399 8.61 0.31 -13.71
CA TYR A 399 9.42 1.53 -13.72
C TYR A 399 9.81 1.98 -12.31
N GLY A 400 8.87 1.98 -11.36
CA GLY A 400 9.15 2.33 -9.96
C GLY A 400 10.20 1.42 -9.32
N PHE A 401 10.15 0.11 -9.61
CA PHE A 401 11.20 -0.82 -9.19
C PHE A 401 12.57 -0.48 -9.79
N LEU A 402 12.62 -0.19 -11.10
CA LEU A 402 13.87 0.20 -11.76
C LEU A 402 14.46 1.50 -11.18
N VAL A 403 13.60 2.49 -10.90
CA VAL A 403 14.02 3.73 -10.22
C VAL A 403 14.59 3.41 -8.84
N SER A 404 13.92 2.58 -8.03
CA SER A 404 14.42 2.18 -6.72
C SER A 404 15.77 1.45 -6.82
N PHE A 405 15.93 0.57 -7.82
CA PHE A 405 17.20 -0.14 -8.05
C PHE A 405 18.34 0.82 -8.39
N VAL A 406 18.13 1.73 -9.34
CA VAL A 406 19.13 2.75 -9.72
C VAL A 406 19.46 3.66 -8.55
N SER A 407 18.45 4.07 -7.78
CA SER A 407 18.63 4.91 -6.59
C SER A 407 19.34 4.16 -5.47
N GLY A 408 19.14 2.85 -5.35
CA GLY A 408 19.90 2.00 -4.42
C GLY A 408 21.39 1.95 -4.79
N CYS A 409 21.72 1.75 -6.06
CA CYS A 409 23.12 1.81 -6.53
C CYS A 409 23.74 3.20 -6.27
N LEU A 410 22.96 4.27 -6.48
CA LEU A 410 23.43 5.62 -6.17
C LEU A 410 23.65 5.81 -4.68
N LEU A 411 22.77 5.26 -3.84
CA LEU A 411 22.91 5.32 -2.38
C LEU A 411 24.18 4.62 -1.91
N ASP A 412 24.44 3.39 -2.36
CA ASP A 412 25.68 2.64 -2.02
C ASP A 412 26.93 3.42 -2.44
N PHE A 413 26.93 3.97 -3.67
CA PHE A 413 28.01 4.80 -4.17
C PHE A 413 28.24 6.04 -3.29
N LEU A 414 27.18 6.75 -2.92
CA LEU A 414 27.25 7.93 -2.06
C LEU A 414 27.74 7.57 -0.65
N GLN A 415 27.25 6.47 -0.07
CA GLN A 415 27.71 6.02 1.26
C GLN A 415 29.22 5.75 1.28
N GLN A 416 29.74 5.05 0.27
CA GLN A 416 31.18 4.78 0.13
C GLN A 416 31.99 6.07 -0.07
N THR A 417 31.51 6.98 -0.90
CA THR A 417 32.21 8.23 -1.22
C THR A 417 32.21 9.18 -0.01
N LEU A 418 31.07 9.34 0.66
CA LEU A 418 30.94 10.24 1.80
C LEU A 418 31.69 9.71 3.04
N ALA A 419 31.79 8.38 3.22
CA ALA A 419 32.56 7.79 4.30
C ALA A 419 34.07 8.11 4.19
N ALA A 420 34.56 8.41 3.00
CA ALA A 420 35.96 8.75 2.74
C ALA A 420 36.29 10.24 2.95
N LEU A 421 35.27 11.10 3.13
CA LEU A 421 35.48 12.55 3.27
C LEU A 421 35.70 12.92 4.77
N PRO A 422 36.78 13.66 5.10
CA PRO A 422 36.96 14.21 6.44
C PRO A 422 36.04 15.42 6.66
N GLY A 423 35.27 15.44 7.75
CA GLY A 423 34.44 16.60 8.12
C GLY A 423 33.08 16.21 8.72
N GLU A 424 32.12 17.13 8.69
CA GLU A 424 30.75 16.87 9.13
C GLU A 424 30.13 15.75 8.30
N ARG A 425 29.55 14.76 8.97
CA ARG A 425 28.94 13.61 8.30
C ARG A 425 27.70 14.07 7.53
N LEU A 426 27.81 14.08 6.21
CA LEU A 426 26.67 14.09 5.30
C LEU A 426 26.19 12.66 5.09
N TYR A 427 24.89 12.47 5.10
CA TYR A 427 24.28 11.14 4.92
C TYR A 427 23.79 10.97 3.50
N ALA A 428 24.06 9.83 2.87
CA ALA A 428 23.67 9.56 1.48
C ALA A 428 22.15 9.66 1.29
N GLN A 429 21.35 9.33 2.31
CA GLN A 429 19.91 9.46 2.27
C GLN A 429 19.40 10.91 2.21
N GLN A 430 20.19 11.88 2.64
CA GLN A 430 19.86 13.31 2.46
C GLN A 430 19.85 13.67 0.96
N PHE A 431 20.83 13.16 0.20
CA PHE A 431 20.90 13.39 -1.25
C PHE A 431 19.74 12.72 -1.99
N THR A 432 19.37 11.50 -1.63
CA THR A 432 18.21 10.83 -2.25
C THR A 432 16.91 11.57 -1.95
N ASN A 433 16.76 12.16 -0.76
CA ASN A 433 15.60 13.00 -0.42
C ASN A 433 15.60 14.34 -1.18
N ILE A 434 16.76 14.98 -1.38
CA ILE A 434 16.88 16.17 -2.24
C ILE A 434 16.47 15.84 -3.68
N LEU A 435 16.93 14.70 -4.20
CA LEU A 435 16.57 14.23 -5.53
C LEU A 435 15.06 13.96 -5.64
N GLY A 436 14.46 13.32 -4.63
CA GLY A 436 13.00 13.12 -4.52
C GLY A 436 12.23 14.42 -4.53
N ALA A 437 12.66 15.41 -3.76
CA ALA A 437 12.08 16.73 -3.73
C ALA A 437 12.19 17.43 -5.10
N TRP A 438 13.34 17.32 -5.77
CA TRP A 438 13.53 17.89 -7.10
C TRP A 438 12.56 17.29 -8.14
N PHE A 439 12.44 15.96 -8.19
CA PHE A 439 11.47 15.32 -9.08
C PHE A 439 10.02 15.67 -8.74
N LEU A 440 9.69 15.90 -7.47
CA LEU A 440 8.36 16.42 -7.08
C LEU A 440 8.10 17.82 -7.63
N LEU A 441 9.09 18.70 -7.61
CA LEU A 441 8.96 20.01 -8.26
C LEU A 441 8.70 19.88 -9.75
N VAL A 442 9.44 19.00 -10.43
CA VAL A 442 9.21 18.70 -11.85
C VAL A 442 7.79 18.18 -12.08
N THR A 443 7.32 17.28 -11.21
CA THR A 443 5.94 16.73 -11.26
C THR A 443 4.90 17.83 -11.09
N ILE A 444 5.08 18.73 -10.12
CA ILE A 444 4.19 19.88 -9.87
C ILE A 444 4.17 20.84 -11.06
N LEU A 445 5.33 21.11 -11.66
CA LEU A 445 5.43 21.96 -12.84
C LEU A 445 4.74 21.31 -14.05
N TYR A 446 4.96 20.00 -14.26
CA TYR A 446 4.30 19.25 -15.33
C TYR A 446 2.77 19.29 -15.17
N LEU A 447 2.28 19.01 -13.96
CA LEU A 447 0.84 19.07 -13.63
C LEU A 447 0.25 20.47 -13.96
N LYS A 448 0.93 21.53 -13.52
CA LYS A 448 0.50 22.92 -13.76
C LYS A 448 0.52 23.29 -15.25
N CYS A 449 1.60 22.96 -15.96
CA CYS A 449 1.83 23.45 -17.33
C CYS A 449 1.10 22.62 -18.39
N ARG A 450 0.82 21.34 -18.13
CA ARG A 450 0.19 20.44 -19.10
C ARG A 450 -1.23 20.07 -18.71
N VAL A 451 -1.45 19.48 -17.53
CA VAL A 451 -2.75 18.96 -17.13
C VAL A 451 -3.74 20.08 -16.82
N GLN A 452 -3.41 21.00 -15.90
CA GLN A 452 -4.31 22.10 -15.56
C GLN A 452 -4.54 23.09 -16.70
N LYS A 453 -3.56 23.25 -17.61
CA LYS A 453 -3.78 24.07 -18.81
C LYS A 453 -4.79 23.42 -19.75
N ARG A 454 -4.77 22.07 -19.90
CA ARG A 454 -5.73 21.34 -20.70
C ARG A 454 -7.14 21.45 -20.12
N GLU A 455 -7.31 21.26 -18.80
CA GLU A 455 -8.61 21.42 -18.12
C GLU A 455 -9.25 22.78 -18.43
N ARG A 456 -8.48 23.87 -18.27
CA ARG A 456 -8.94 25.23 -18.55
C ARG A 456 -9.28 25.50 -20.02
N LEU A 457 -8.73 24.73 -20.97
CA LEU A 457 -9.05 24.84 -22.39
C LEU A 457 -10.34 24.10 -22.75
N ILE A 458 -10.69 23.07 -21.97
CA ILE A 458 -11.95 22.31 -22.16
C ILE A 458 -13.13 23.04 -21.53
N GLU A 459 -12.92 23.76 -20.43
CA GLU A 459 -13.94 24.57 -19.73
C GLU A 459 -14.28 25.90 -20.46
N ARG A 460 -13.48 26.33 -21.45
CA ARG A 460 -13.75 27.47 -22.33
C ARG A 460 -14.38 27.06 -23.64
#